data_029e5979222b6b223f56fa674115ea3e
#
_entry.id   029e5979222b6b223f56fa674115ea3e
#
_cell.length_a   1.000
_cell.length_b   1.000
_cell.length_c   1.000
_cell.angle_alpha   90.00
_cell.angle_beta   90.00
_cell.angle_gamma   90.00
#
_symmetry.space_group_name_H-M   'P 1'
#
loop_
_entity.id
_entity.type
_entity.pdbx_description
1 polymer ?
#
loop_
_entity_poly.entity_id
_entity_poly.type
_entity_poly.pdbx_seq_one_letter_code
_entity_poly.pdbx_strand_id
1 'polypeptide(L)'
;LTWPAVAAGWSLAVEQGKIGMALPDIHTGGWAVTGSRADVVSSVNASGESAVIRFNPTSTVATERLAYTDLEQPLLLQDLRTNLSHVTLTLDYGASGTWAERLAMEGEVKIEASRIEHPLLVPQAWSFQGRVKGRLANLRVQGSLVSAAGLKASLDVQLYPDGAVAISVDSAIEGQAGIRALAETFTGWPELLTVDSGSAAVSAEVRMGPGGGLEASGSSNLEKVTGVFNRTAFSGLSGRVLASLEDDRLIAGFRDLTVEQVNPGIPVNAIRFTGDYTGPVANTLEGQLEVQQARAQFLEGALRIPPGVYDLEGSSGGIPVEVQDISLDRLMEVYPAEGLEGSGLLSGRIPIGFSGDGIQVAQGRLSAEAPGGRLRLPAEKLQAMLGGNQAMDVVVQALQNFHYSVLASTIDYDEKGKLTLDLRIEGKNPELRGGQPVVLNVNLEEDIPALLTSLQLSGRVNEAVTKRVRKLLQESGEEAVP
;
A
#
# COMPACT_ATOMS: atom_id res chain seq x y z
N LEU A 1 21.26 -5.69 54.45
CA LEU A 1 20.77 -6.98 54.99
C LEU A 1 21.64 -8.09 54.40
N THR A 2 22.58 -8.60 55.17
CA THR A 2 23.32 -9.82 54.84
C THR A 2 22.43 -11.00 55.27
N TRP A 3 21.98 -11.81 54.35
CA TRP A 3 21.32 -13.08 54.65
C TRP A 3 22.34 -14.02 55.27
N PRO A 4 22.00 -14.70 56.37
CA PRO A 4 22.85 -15.74 56.86
C PRO A 4 22.93 -16.90 55.85
N ALA A 5 24.09 -17.58 55.80
CA ALA A 5 24.27 -18.78 54.98
C ALA A 5 23.07 -19.70 55.16
N VAL A 6 22.42 -20.12 54.08
CA VAL A 6 21.17 -20.85 54.06
C VAL A 6 21.28 -22.15 54.83
N ALA A 7 20.72 -22.21 56.02
CA ALA A 7 20.47 -23.47 56.71
C ALA A 7 19.29 -24.15 55.99
N ALA A 8 19.50 -25.38 55.51
CA ALA A 8 18.44 -26.20 54.98
C ALA A 8 17.27 -26.29 55.99
N GLY A 9 16.06 -25.81 55.63
CA GLY A 9 14.89 -25.96 56.47
C GLY A 9 14.16 -24.68 56.92
N TRP A 10 14.52 -23.46 56.42
CA TRP A 10 13.75 -22.27 56.72
C TRP A 10 12.59 -22.07 55.71
N SER A 11 11.51 -21.52 56.13
CA SER A 11 10.40 -21.02 55.28
C SER A 11 9.86 -19.68 55.81
N LEU A 12 9.48 -18.80 54.88
CA LEU A 12 8.86 -17.53 55.17
C LEU A 12 7.56 -17.43 54.35
N ALA A 13 6.44 -17.15 55.01
CA ALA A 13 5.18 -16.85 54.34
C ALA A 13 4.70 -15.45 54.75
N VAL A 14 4.41 -14.63 53.77
CA VAL A 14 3.76 -13.32 53.92
C VAL A 14 2.46 -13.39 53.16
N GLU A 15 1.34 -13.38 53.85
CA GLU A 15 0.01 -13.49 53.22
C GLU A 15 -0.33 -12.25 52.37
N GLN A 16 0.03 -11.06 52.90
CA GLN A 16 -0.18 -9.79 52.20
C GLN A 16 0.87 -8.77 52.64
N GLY A 17 1.73 -8.39 51.68
CA GLY A 17 2.66 -7.27 51.81
C GLY A 17 2.25 -6.15 50.90
N LYS A 18 2.33 -4.89 51.36
CA LYS A 18 2.13 -3.70 50.50
C LYS A 18 3.45 -2.92 50.43
N ILE A 19 3.90 -2.64 49.22
CA ILE A 19 5.11 -1.89 48.97
C ILE A 19 4.76 -0.78 47.96
N GLY A 20 5.03 0.47 48.35
CA GLY A 20 5.03 1.63 47.46
C GLY A 20 6.46 2.18 47.38
N MET A 21 7.04 2.26 46.18
CA MET A 21 8.38 2.75 45.96
C MET A 21 8.54 3.51 44.66
N ALA A 22 9.37 4.56 44.68
CA ALA A 22 9.92 5.12 43.45
C ALA A 22 11.09 4.25 43.00
N LEU A 23 11.14 3.90 41.75
CA LEU A 23 12.25 3.16 41.14
C LEU A 23 13.28 4.15 40.59
N PRO A 24 14.58 3.83 40.66
CA PRO A 24 15.62 4.68 40.06
C PRO A 24 15.43 4.74 38.56
N ASP A 25 15.87 5.85 37.96
CA ASP A 25 15.97 5.97 36.52
C ASP A 25 17.01 4.96 35.97
N ILE A 26 16.67 4.28 34.89
CA ILE A 26 17.46 3.23 34.28
C ILE A 26 17.86 3.69 32.88
N HIS A 27 19.17 3.59 32.58
CA HIS A 27 19.72 3.83 31.26
C HIS A 27 20.61 2.66 30.88
N THR A 28 20.20 1.88 29.88
CA THR A 28 20.94 0.69 29.46
C THR A 28 20.59 0.30 28.03
N GLY A 29 21.59 0.01 27.19
CA GLY A 29 21.39 -0.53 25.83
C GLY A 29 20.43 0.32 24.98
N GLY A 30 20.58 1.64 25.00
CA GLY A 30 19.70 2.57 24.27
C GLY A 30 18.34 2.83 24.93
N TRP A 31 17.98 2.08 25.97
CA TRP A 31 16.75 2.31 26.73
C TRP A 31 16.96 3.32 27.85
N ALA A 32 16.02 4.23 27.99
CA ALA A 32 15.89 5.16 29.09
C ALA A 32 14.50 5.02 29.72
N VAL A 33 14.45 4.65 31.02
CA VAL A 33 13.23 4.50 31.79
C VAL A 33 13.29 5.52 32.92
N THR A 34 12.34 6.45 32.97
CA THR A 34 12.35 7.55 33.97
C THR A 34 10.99 7.71 34.64
N GLY A 35 11.03 8.19 35.90
CA GLY A 35 9.81 8.50 36.65
C GLY A 35 8.99 7.26 37.03
N SER A 36 9.64 6.12 37.28
CA SER A 36 8.91 4.89 37.58
C SER A 36 8.51 4.80 39.07
N ARG A 37 7.28 4.35 39.30
CA ARG A 37 6.72 4.09 40.62
C ARG A 37 6.02 2.73 40.64
N ALA A 38 6.32 1.91 41.63
CA ALA A 38 5.65 0.63 41.87
C ALA A 38 4.78 0.76 43.11
N ASP A 39 3.49 0.44 42.94
CA ASP A 39 2.52 0.25 44.05
C ASP A 39 2.04 -1.21 43.97
N VAL A 40 2.64 -2.08 44.77
CA VAL A 40 2.41 -3.51 44.69
C VAL A 40 1.88 -4.07 46.01
N VAL A 41 0.91 -4.93 45.87
CA VAL A 41 0.38 -5.77 46.94
C VAL A 41 0.61 -7.23 46.55
N SER A 42 1.34 -7.97 47.36
CA SER A 42 1.72 -9.34 47.02
C SER A 42 1.72 -10.27 48.20
N SER A 43 1.55 -11.56 47.93
CA SER A 43 1.91 -12.64 48.84
C SER A 43 3.30 -13.17 48.48
N VAL A 44 4.09 -13.56 49.48
CA VAL A 44 5.43 -14.11 49.32
C VAL A 44 5.54 -15.40 50.06
N ASN A 45 5.98 -16.45 49.36
CA ASN A 45 6.36 -17.72 49.97
C ASN A 45 7.83 -17.99 49.59
N ALA A 46 8.69 -18.08 50.57
CA ALA A 46 10.11 -18.31 50.38
C ALA A 46 10.61 -19.47 51.23
N SER A 47 11.56 -20.20 50.68
CA SER A 47 12.23 -21.33 51.35
C SER A 47 13.74 -21.29 51.07
N GLY A 48 14.47 -22.26 51.52
CA GLY A 48 15.89 -22.40 51.18
C GLY A 48 16.19 -22.63 49.69
N GLU A 49 15.21 -23.02 48.88
CA GLU A 49 15.34 -23.37 47.49
C GLU A 49 14.82 -22.29 46.53
N SER A 50 13.69 -21.63 46.88
CA SER A 50 13.05 -20.66 46.01
C SER A 50 12.23 -19.61 46.76
N ALA A 51 11.93 -18.47 46.08
CA ALA A 51 10.92 -17.52 46.52
C ALA A 51 9.87 -17.35 45.41
N VAL A 52 8.60 -17.43 45.81
CA VAL A 52 7.44 -17.21 44.92
C VAL A 52 6.70 -15.98 45.39
N ILE A 53 6.56 -14.99 44.54
CA ILE A 53 5.84 -13.74 44.74
C ILE A 53 4.60 -13.76 43.85
N ARG A 54 3.41 -13.62 44.43
CA ARG A 54 2.17 -13.49 43.64
C ARG A 54 1.58 -12.11 43.88
N PHE A 55 1.38 -11.39 42.77
CA PHE A 55 0.81 -10.04 42.82
C PHE A 55 -0.72 -10.07 42.94
N ASN A 56 -1.24 -9.17 43.75
CA ASN A 56 -2.69 -8.94 43.91
C ASN A 56 -3.23 -8.10 42.73
N PRO A 57 -4.54 -8.17 42.41
CA PRO A 57 -5.18 -7.37 41.37
C PRO A 57 -4.95 -5.84 41.37
N THR A 58 -4.59 -5.26 42.51
CA THR A 58 -4.30 -3.82 42.63
C THR A 58 -2.86 -3.45 42.37
N SER A 59 -2.00 -4.42 42.08
CA SER A 59 -0.57 -4.19 41.84
C SER A 59 -0.31 -3.53 40.51
N THR A 60 0.32 -2.34 40.53
CA THR A 60 0.63 -1.56 39.33
C THR A 60 2.05 -1.03 39.38
N VAL A 61 2.64 -0.91 38.17
CA VAL A 61 3.84 -0.12 37.93
C VAL A 61 3.47 1.00 36.94
N ALA A 62 3.70 2.23 37.36
CA ALA A 62 3.55 3.39 36.50
C ALA A 62 4.94 3.90 36.12
N THR A 63 5.14 4.30 34.86
CA THR A 63 6.39 4.86 34.33
C THR A 63 6.04 6.10 33.53
N GLU A 64 6.60 7.25 33.87
CA GLU A 64 6.30 8.50 33.19
C GLU A 64 6.82 8.47 31.74
N ARG A 65 8.05 7.94 31.55
CA ARG A 65 8.66 7.89 30.22
C ARG A 65 9.53 6.66 30.05
N LEU A 66 9.29 5.97 28.90
CA LEU A 66 10.14 4.92 28.37
C LEU A 66 10.59 5.33 26.97
N ALA A 67 11.87 5.45 26.73
CA ALA A 67 12.42 5.82 25.44
C ALA A 67 13.46 4.82 24.96
N TYR A 68 13.52 4.57 23.66
CA TYR A 68 14.60 3.87 22.98
C TYR A 68 15.26 4.82 21.98
N THR A 69 16.53 5.12 22.18
CA THR A 69 17.24 6.21 21.49
C THR A 69 18.34 5.75 20.53
N ASP A 70 18.67 4.46 20.51
CA ASP A 70 19.72 3.92 19.63
C ASP A 70 19.24 3.66 18.19
N LEU A 71 17.95 3.92 17.90
CA LEU A 71 17.43 3.97 16.54
C LEU A 71 17.63 5.37 15.96
N GLU A 72 17.88 5.48 14.66
CA GLU A 72 17.82 6.77 13.94
C GLU A 72 16.49 7.50 14.17
N GLN A 73 15.43 6.72 14.39
CA GLN A 73 14.08 7.20 14.69
C GLN A 73 13.67 6.73 16.09
N PRO A 74 13.76 7.61 17.12
CA PRO A 74 13.52 7.22 18.50
C PRO A 74 12.06 6.82 18.74
N LEU A 75 11.88 5.79 19.59
CA LEU A 75 10.60 5.36 20.09
C LEU A 75 10.41 5.95 21.50
N LEU A 76 9.28 6.65 21.72
CA LEU A 76 8.94 7.23 23.01
C LEU A 76 7.54 6.78 23.43
N LEU A 77 7.44 6.25 24.66
CA LEU A 77 6.19 5.90 25.31
C LEU A 77 6.02 6.76 26.56
N GLN A 78 4.84 7.35 26.74
CA GLN A 78 4.53 8.23 27.87
C GLN A 78 3.41 7.63 28.73
N ASP A 79 3.50 7.89 30.02
CA ASP A 79 2.52 7.50 31.06
C ASP A 79 2.10 6.03 30.97
N LEU A 80 3.11 5.14 30.94
CA LEU A 80 2.83 3.70 30.93
C LEU A 80 2.27 3.28 32.28
N ARG A 81 1.20 2.51 32.24
CA ARG A 81 0.63 1.85 33.39
C ARG A 81 0.57 0.34 33.15
N THR A 82 1.36 -0.41 33.89
CA THR A 82 1.40 -1.87 33.84
C THR A 82 0.66 -2.44 35.04
N ASN A 83 -0.40 -3.22 34.79
CA ASN A 83 -1.10 -3.97 35.82
C ASN A 83 -0.51 -5.38 35.90
N LEU A 84 -0.16 -5.80 37.12
CA LEU A 84 0.47 -7.09 37.42
C LEU A 84 -0.48 -8.07 38.13
N SER A 85 -1.78 -7.85 38.07
CA SER A 85 -2.79 -8.51 38.87
C SER A 85 -2.75 -10.04 38.92
N HIS A 86 -2.24 -10.68 37.92
CA HIS A 86 -2.17 -12.13 37.82
C HIS A 86 -0.77 -12.64 37.50
N VAL A 87 0.23 -11.85 37.86
CA VAL A 87 1.63 -12.21 37.63
C VAL A 87 2.21 -12.92 38.88
N THR A 88 2.95 -13.98 38.62
CA THR A 88 3.74 -14.70 39.59
C THR A 88 5.21 -14.59 39.19
N LEU A 89 6.05 -14.19 40.12
CA LEU A 89 7.50 -14.26 39.99
C LEU A 89 8.01 -15.44 40.86
N THR A 90 8.92 -16.23 40.30
CA THR A 90 9.60 -17.32 40.98
C THR A 90 11.10 -17.13 40.84
N LEU A 91 11.79 -16.93 41.95
CA LEU A 91 13.25 -16.87 42.00
C LEU A 91 13.75 -18.21 42.51
N ASP A 92 14.55 -18.87 41.68
CA ASP A 92 15.20 -20.15 42.01
C ASP A 92 16.62 -19.91 42.57
N TYR A 93 16.87 -20.23 43.83
CA TYR A 93 18.16 -20.06 44.46
C TYR A 93 19.17 -21.18 44.10
N GLY A 94 18.68 -22.37 43.74
CA GLY A 94 19.48 -23.53 43.41
C GLY A 94 19.95 -23.52 41.94
N ALA A 95 19.32 -22.73 41.06
CA ALA A 95 19.73 -22.65 39.67
C ALA A 95 21.07 -21.88 39.53
N SER A 96 21.95 -22.39 38.67
CA SER A 96 23.17 -21.69 38.24
C SER A 96 22.82 -20.56 37.26
N GLY A 97 23.69 -19.56 37.14
CA GLY A 97 23.58 -18.46 36.20
C GLY A 97 23.26 -17.10 36.83
N THR A 98 22.96 -16.12 36.01
CA THR A 98 22.63 -14.76 36.38
C THR A 98 21.26 -14.68 37.08
N TRP A 99 20.97 -13.58 37.77
CA TRP A 99 19.66 -13.39 38.40
C TRP A 99 18.52 -13.41 37.37
N ALA A 100 18.76 -12.93 36.14
CA ALA A 100 17.79 -12.95 35.05
C ALA A 100 17.47 -14.37 34.57
N GLU A 101 18.42 -15.28 34.58
CA GLU A 101 18.24 -16.70 34.27
C GLU A 101 17.51 -17.46 35.39
N ARG A 102 17.59 -16.98 36.62
CA ARG A 102 16.95 -17.59 37.78
C ARG A 102 15.57 -17.06 38.10
N LEU A 103 15.22 -15.87 37.61
CA LEU A 103 13.92 -15.25 37.83
C LEU A 103 12.93 -15.63 36.70
N ALA A 104 11.96 -16.46 37.02
CA ALA A 104 10.85 -16.80 36.13
C ALA A 104 9.67 -15.86 36.39
N MET A 105 8.95 -15.52 35.32
CA MET A 105 7.74 -14.71 35.32
C MET A 105 6.65 -15.42 34.53
N GLU A 106 5.45 -15.52 35.12
CA GLU A 106 4.29 -16.11 34.45
C GLU A 106 3.01 -15.38 34.89
N GLY A 107 2.13 -15.07 33.94
CA GLY A 107 0.84 -14.48 34.26
C GLY A 107 0.26 -13.60 33.15
N GLU A 108 -0.82 -12.91 33.51
CA GLU A 108 -1.46 -11.94 32.62
C GLU A 108 -1.02 -10.53 32.96
N VAL A 109 -0.74 -9.74 31.91
CA VAL A 109 -0.34 -8.34 32.03
C VAL A 109 -1.26 -7.46 31.19
N LYS A 110 -1.58 -6.28 31.72
CA LYS A 110 -2.24 -5.23 30.97
C LYS A 110 -1.33 -4.00 31.02
N ILE A 111 -1.01 -3.46 29.83
CA ILE A 111 -0.17 -2.28 29.69
C ILE A 111 -0.97 -1.22 28.94
N GLU A 112 -1.01 -0.02 29.47
CA GLU A 112 -1.61 1.15 28.83
C GLU A 112 -0.55 2.24 28.72
N ALA A 113 -0.42 2.84 27.54
CA ALA A 113 0.40 4.00 27.28
C ALA A 113 -0.50 5.14 26.85
N SER A 114 -0.39 6.31 27.49
CA SER A 114 -1.19 7.47 27.09
C SER A 114 -0.79 7.99 25.70
N ARG A 115 0.46 7.78 25.34
CA ARG A 115 1.01 8.21 24.05
C ARG A 115 2.21 7.37 23.64
N ILE A 116 2.20 6.89 22.41
CA ILE A 116 3.37 6.33 21.74
C ILE A 116 3.75 7.28 20.61
N GLU A 117 5.01 7.69 20.55
CA GLU A 117 5.58 8.55 19.54
C GLU A 117 6.66 7.81 18.78
N HIS A 118 6.52 7.75 17.48
CA HIS A 118 7.50 7.25 16.51
C HIS A 118 7.21 7.93 15.17
N PRO A 119 8.19 8.27 14.32
CA PRO A 119 7.94 8.95 13.04
C PRO A 119 6.94 8.25 12.10
N LEU A 120 6.84 6.92 12.18
CA LEU A 120 5.89 6.14 11.38
C LEU A 120 4.48 6.05 11.99
N LEU A 121 4.28 6.53 13.22
CA LEU A 121 3.01 6.41 13.95
C LEU A 121 2.42 7.79 14.24
N VAL A 122 1.12 7.91 14.06
CA VAL A 122 0.39 9.07 14.60
C VAL A 122 0.39 8.95 16.12
N PRO A 123 0.89 9.98 16.86
CA PRO A 123 0.99 9.93 18.30
C PRO A 123 -0.39 9.76 18.98
N GLN A 124 -0.62 8.61 19.62
CA GLN A 124 -1.89 8.25 20.23
C GLN A 124 -1.72 7.26 21.38
N ALA A 125 -2.81 7.03 22.13
CA ALA A 125 -2.83 6.04 23.20
C ALA A 125 -2.90 4.61 22.64
N TRP A 126 -2.28 3.70 23.41
CA TRP A 126 -2.26 2.27 23.08
C TRP A 126 -2.53 1.42 24.33
N SER A 127 -3.16 0.31 24.13
CA SER A 127 -3.37 -0.70 25.18
C SER A 127 -2.94 -2.07 24.71
N PHE A 128 -2.23 -2.78 25.55
CA PHE A 128 -1.86 -4.16 25.37
C PHE A 128 -2.45 -5.01 26.49
N GLN A 129 -3.00 -6.15 26.15
CA GLN A 129 -3.44 -7.16 27.11
C GLN A 129 -2.95 -8.53 26.64
N GLY A 130 -2.23 -9.23 27.51
CA GLY A 130 -1.62 -10.49 27.12
C GLY A 130 -1.06 -11.29 28.27
N ARG A 131 -0.33 -12.33 27.92
CA ARG A 131 0.32 -13.25 28.85
C ARG A 131 1.83 -13.14 28.71
N VAL A 132 2.49 -13.15 29.85
CA VAL A 132 3.94 -13.25 29.95
C VAL A 132 4.29 -14.62 30.49
N LYS A 133 5.34 -15.28 29.95
CA LYS A 133 5.83 -16.56 30.41
C LYS A 133 7.30 -16.75 30.06
N GLY A 134 8.08 -17.22 31.01
CA GLY A 134 9.47 -17.59 30.81
C GLY A 134 10.37 -17.09 31.92
N ARG A 135 11.69 -17.23 31.75
CA ARG A 135 12.70 -16.59 32.59
C ARG A 135 13.02 -15.21 32.04
N LEU A 136 13.43 -14.28 32.87
CA LEU A 136 13.67 -12.90 32.44
C LEU A 136 14.71 -12.80 31.30
N ALA A 137 15.69 -13.71 31.28
CA ALA A 137 16.64 -13.83 30.18
C ALA A 137 16.08 -14.51 28.91
N ASN A 138 14.91 -15.16 29.00
CA ASN A 138 14.24 -15.83 27.89
C ASN A 138 12.73 -15.74 28.11
N LEU A 139 12.17 -14.55 27.86
CA LEU A 139 10.81 -14.19 28.18
C LEU A 139 9.97 -14.09 26.91
N ARG A 140 8.80 -14.69 26.93
CA ARG A 140 7.80 -14.54 25.85
C ARG A 140 6.59 -13.76 26.34
N VAL A 141 6.17 -12.78 25.54
CA VAL A 141 5.00 -11.95 25.79
C VAL A 141 4.06 -12.06 24.60
N GLN A 142 2.86 -12.54 24.81
CA GLN A 142 1.87 -12.72 23.73
C GLN A 142 0.55 -12.05 24.14
N GLY A 143 -0.06 -11.34 23.20
CA GLY A 143 -1.35 -10.71 23.50
C GLY A 143 -1.90 -9.87 22.36
N SER A 144 -2.90 -9.06 22.70
CA SER A 144 -3.56 -8.14 21.78
C SER A 144 -3.14 -6.71 22.07
N LEU A 145 -2.79 -5.99 21.02
CA LEU A 145 -2.44 -4.58 20.99
C LEU A 145 -3.58 -3.80 20.31
N VAL A 146 -4.01 -2.70 20.91
CA VAL A 146 -5.09 -1.87 20.35
C VAL A 146 -4.68 -0.40 20.41
N SER A 147 -4.78 0.32 19.28
CA SER A 147 -4.57 1.77 19.20
C SER A 147 -5.87 2.54 19.58
N ALA A 148 -5.74 3.81 19.92
CA ALA A 148 -6.90 4.68 20.17
C ALA A 148 -7.77 4.85 18.91
N ALA A 149 -7.19 4.79 17.71
CA ALA A 149 -7.91 4.76 16.44
C ALA A 149 -8.69 3.47 16.19
N GLY A 150 -8.49 2.41 17.03
CA GLY A 150 -9.18 1.13 16.91
C GLY A 150 -8.46 0.07 16.09
N LEU A 151 -7.21 0.31 15.65
CA LEU A 151 -6.39 -0.73 15.03
C LEU A 151 -6.09 -1.83 16.06
N LYS A 152 -6.36 -3.08 15.69
CA LYS A 152 -6.12 -4.25 16.52
C LYS A 152 -5.05 -5.13 15.89
N ALA A 153 -4.10 -5.57 16.71
CA ALA A 153 -3.06 -6.50 16.28
C ALA A 153 -2.77 -7.54 17.37
N SER A 154 -2.41 -8.74 16.97
CA SER A 154 -1.78 -9.73 17.83
C SER A 154 -0.29 -9.45 17.90
N LEU A 155 0.28 -9.48 19.08
CA LEU A 155 1.70 -9.24 19.33
C LEU A 155 2.30 -10.47 20.00
N ASP A 156 3.45 -10.92 19.50
CA ASP A 156 4.29 -11.95 20.10
C ASP A 156 5.74 -11.43 20.17
N VAL A 157 6.24 -11.25 21.38
CA VAL A 157 7.59 -10.78 21.65
C VAL A 157 8.37 -11.88 22.34
N GLN A 158 9.50 -12.27 21.77
CA GLN A 158 10.42 -13.23 22.34
C GLN A 158 11.76 -12.57 22.65
N LEU A 159 12.15 -12.57 23.93
CA LEU A 159 13.51 -12.23 24.34
C LEU A 159 14.35 -13.50 24.34
N TYR A 160 15.61 -13.40 23.91
CA TYR A 160 16.58 -14.50 23.91
C TYR A 160 17.70 -14.26 24.91
N PRO A 161 18.36 -15.33 25.41
CA PRO A 161 19.42 -15.22 26.41
C PRO A 161 20.64 -14.39 25.97
N ASP A 162 20.90 -14.32 24.68
CA ASP A 162 21.99 -13.53 24.07
C ASP A 162 21.62 -12.02 23.93
N GLY A 163 20.41 -11.62 24.32
CA GLY A 163 19.90 -10.27 24.20
C GLY A 163 19.20 -9.96 22.88
N ALA A 164 19.08 -10.93 21.98
CA ALA A 164 18.26 -10.77 20.77
C ALA A 164 16.78 -10.67 21.13
N VAL A 165 16.02 -9.95 20.29
CA VAL A 165 14.58 -9.79 20.42
C VAL A 165 13.92 -10.09 19.08
N ALA A 166 12.89 -10.95 19.09
CA ALA A 166 12.00 -11.15 17.95
C ALA A 166 10.60 -10.61 18.29
N ILE A 167 10.01 -9.86 17.37
CA ILE A 167 8.69 -9.28 17.50
C ILE A 167 7.88 -9.71 16.28
N SER A 168 6.76 -10.38 16.49
CA SER A 168 5.80 -10.71 15.43
C SER A 168 4.49 -9.97 15.69
N VAL A 169 3.94 -9.38 14.64
CA VAL A 169 2.69 -8.61 14.69
C VAL A 169 1.78 -9.11 13.57
N ASP A 170 0.56 -9.52 13.93
CA ASP A 170 -0.47 -9.93 12.97
C ASP A 170 -1.71 -9.04 13.15
N SER A 171 -2.26 -8.55 12.06
CA SER A 171 -3.46 -7.71 12.05
C SER A 171 -4.39 -8.08 10.91
N ALA A 172 -5.68 -8.16 11.20
CA ALA A 172 -6.74 -8.26 10.21
C ALA A 172 -7.44 -6.91 10.07
N ILE A 173 -7.40 -6.35 8.88
CA ILE A 173 -8.02 -5.08 8.54
C ILE A 173 -9.29 -5.38 7.74
N GLU A 174 -10.45 -5.13 8.34
CA GLU A 174 -11.73 -5.44 7.72
C GLU A 174 -12.65 -4.22 7.70
N GLY A 175 -13.28 -4.01 6.56
CA GLY A 175 -14.27 -2.96 6.35
C GLY A 175 -13.76 -1.53 6.59
N GLN A 176 -14.64 -0.56 6.50
CA GLN A 176 -14.28 0.86 6.61
C GLN A 176 -13.68 1.25 7.96
N ALA A 177 -14.11 0.61 9.05
CA ALA A 177 -13.60 0.91 10.39
C ALA A 177 -12.13 0.50 10.53
N GLY A 178 -11.76 -0.70 10.05
CA GLY A 178 -10.38 -1.19 10.06
C GLY A 178 -9.46 -0.35 9.17
N ILE A 179 -9.93 0.00 7.97
CA ILE A 179 -9.19 0.85 7.03
C ILE A 179 -8.93 2.24 7.62
N ARG A 180 -9.96 2.85 8.25
CA ARG A 180 -9.83 4.14 8.93
C ARG A 180 -8.84 4.05 10.08
N ALA A 181 -8.96 3.01 10.91
CA ALA A 181 -8.03 2.79 12.02
C ALA A 181 -6.57 2.65 11.55
N LEU A 182 -6.34 1.98 10.41
CA LEU A 182 -5.02 1.88 9.80
C LEU A 182 -4.50 3.26 9.36
N ALA A 183 -5.31 4.02 8.61
CA ALA A 183 -4.96 5.36 8.13
C ALA A 183 -4.69 6.36 9.27
N GLU A 184 -5.47 6.29 10.36
CA GLU A 184 -5.30 7.15 11.54
C GLU A 184 -4.17 6.66 12.48
N THR A 185 -3.58 5.49 12.22
CA THR A 185 -2.48 4.95 13.03
C THR A 185 -1.11 5.22 12.44
N PHE A 186 -0.97 5.24 11.10
CA PHE A 186 0.31 5.40 10.43
C PHE A 186 0.44 6.76 9.75
N THR A 187 1.57 7.46 9.96
CA THR A 187 1.86 8.77 9.34
C THR A 187 2.12 8.67 7.84
N GLY A 188 2.62 7.53 7.36
CA GLY A 188 2.92 7.29 5.95
C GLY A 188 1.71 6.91 5.10
N TRP A 189 0.47 7.05 5.59
CA TRP A 189 -0.71 6.81 4.77
C TRP A 189 -0.76 7.82 3.63
N PRO A 190 -0.87 7.37 2.36
CA PRO A 190 -0.86 8.30 1.23
C PRO A 190 -2.08 9.25 1.28
N GLU A 191 -1.83 10.57 1.29
CA GLU A 191 -2.89 11.58 1.38
C GLU A 191 -3.95 11.48 0.27
N LEU A 192 -3.54 11.03 -0.92
CA LEU A 192 -4.42 10.88 -2.08
C LEU A 192 -5.10 9.51 -2.17
N LEU A 193 -4.87 8.62 -1.20
CA LEU A 193 -5.47 7.29 -1.17
C LEU A 193 -6.70 7.27 -0.26
N THR A 194 -7.85 6.98 -0.85
CA THR A 194 -9.07 6.63 -0.13
C THR A 194 -9.42 5.19 -0.45
N VAL A 195 -9.58 4.37 0.59
CA VAL A 195 -10.03 2.98 0.45
C VAL A 195 -11.46 2.89 0.95
N ASP A 196 -12.37 2.42 0.10
CA ASP A 196 -13.80 2.38 0.37
C ASP A 196 -14.23 1.02 0.94
N SER A 197 -13.62 -0.06 0.47
CA SER A 197 -13.96 -1.43 0.87
C SER A 197 -12.81 -2.39 0.61
N GLY A 198 -12.96 -3.62 1.12
CA GLY A 198 -11.99 -4.69 1.01
C GLY A 198 -11.46 -5.11 2.38
N SER A 199 -10.53 -6.06 2.38
CA SER A 199 -9.84 -6.53 3.57
C SER A 199 -8.35 -6.74 3.30
N ALA A 200 -7.57 -6.71 4.38
CA ALA A 200 -6.16 -7.06 4.34
C ALA A 200 -5.77 -7.86 5.59
N ALA A 201 -5.04 -8.94 5.42
CA ALA A 201 -4.36 -9.63 6.50
C ALA A 201 -2.87 -9.27 6.41
N VAL A 202 -2.36 -8.67 7.48
CA VAL A 202 -0.98 -8.18 7.53
C VAL A 202 -0.23 -8.94 8.60
N SER A 203 0.95 -9.45 8.27
CA SER A 203 1.90 -10.03 9.20
C SER A 203 3.25 -9.33 9.05
N ALA A 204 3.88 -8.99 10.17
CA ALA A 204 5.22 -8.40 10.20
C ALA A 204 6.09 -9.09 11.24
N GLU A 205 7.35 -9.26 10.95
CA GLU A 205 8.35 -9.79 11.86
C GLU A 205 9.56 -8.84 11.88
N VAL A 206 9.99 -8.50 13.09
CA VAL A 206 11.18 -7.69 13.31
C VAL A 206 12.12 -8.48 14.23
N ARG A 207 13.37 -8.62 13.84
CA ARG A 207 14.42 -9.24 14.64
C ARG A 207 15.52 -8.24 14.91
N MET A 208 15.86 -8.09 16.16
CA MET A 208 16.96 -7.27 16.61
C MET A 208 18.02 -8.19 17.21
N GLY A 209 19.18 -8.25 16.59
CA GLY A 209 20.30 -9.05 17.06
C GLY A 209 21.00 -8.41 18.27
N PRO A 210 21.82 -9.19 19.01
CA PRO A 210 22.54 -8.68 20.19
C PRO A 210 23.54 -7.57 19.86
N GLY A 211 23.93 -7.41 18.58
CA GLY A 211 24.81 -6.36 18.07
C GLY A 211 24.08 -5.14 17.46
N GLY A 212 22.75 -5.05 17.59
CA GLY A 212 21.95 -3.93 17.07
C GLY A 212 21.55 -4.05 15.59
N GLY A 213 21.92 -5.17 14.91
CA GLY A 213 21.42 -5.44 13.54
C GLY A 213 19.90 -5.60 13.54
N LEU A 214 19.22 -4.88 12.65
CA LEU A 214 17.78 -4.91 12.50
C LEU A 214 17.41 -5.60 11.17
N GLU A 215 16.61 -6.66 11.26
CA GLU A 215 15.98 -7.32 10.12
C GLU A 215 14.47 -7.13 10.26
N ALA A 216 13.83 -6.69 9.19
CA ALA A 216 12.37 -6.54 9.16
C ALA A 216 11.80 -7.18 7.91
N SER A 217 10.73 -7.93 8.08
CA SER A 217 9.98 -8.52 6.97
C SER A 217 8.49 -8.46 7.24
N GLY A 218 7.70 -8.48 6.18
CA GLY A 218 6.26 -8.46 6.30
C GLY A 218 5.57 -9.05 5.08
N SER A 219 4.30 -9.36 5.24
CA SER A 219 3.43 -9.78 4.17
C SER A 219 2.04 -9.20 4.36
N SER A 220 1.37 -8.93 3.24
CA SER A 220 -0.02 -8.52 3.24
C SER A 220 -0.79 -9.34 2.20
N ASN A 221 -1.89 -9.96 2.61
CA ASN A 221 -2.86 -10.54 1.70
C ASN A 221 -4.01 -9.56 1.54
N LEU A 222 -4.23 -9.10 0.32
CA LEU A 222 -5.28 -8.14 -0.04
C LEU A 222 -6.45 -8.88 -0.66
N GLU A 223 -7.69 -8.52 -0.29
CA GLU A 223 -8.90 -9.11 -0.85
C GLU A 223 -9.90 -8.03 -1.25
N LYS A 224 -10.15 -7.93 -2.56
CA LYS A 224 -11.16 -7.07 -3.19
C LYS A 224 -11.13 -5.62 -2.70
N VAL A 225 -9.91 -5.08 -2.53
CA VAL A 225 -9.73 -3.69 -2.10
C VAL A 225 -10.18 -2.76 -3.22
N THR A 226 -11.04 -1.81 -2.88
CA THR A 226 -11.63 -0.82 -3.80
C THR A 226 -11.44 0.57 -3.22
N GLY A 227 -11.14 1.53 -4.08
CA GLY A 227 -10.89 2.89 -3.63
C GLY A 227 -10.53 3.86 -4.74
N VAL A 228 -9.95 4.98 -4.34
CA VAL A 228 -9.49 6.03 -5.24
C VAL A 228 -8.07 6.43 -4.85
N PHE A 229 -7.18 6.49 -5.81
CA PHE A 229 -5.84 7.05 -5.66
C PHE A 229 -5.64 8.18 -6.67
N ASN A 230 -5.33 9.38 -6.20
CA ASN A 230 -5.07 10.56 -7.04
C ASN A 230 -6.09 10.71 -8.19
N ARG A 231 -7.40 10.75 -7.87
CA ARG A 231 -8.54 10.82 -8.80
C ARG A 231 -8.77 9.58 -9.68
N THR A 232 -7.93 8.56 -9.58
CA THR A 232 -8.08 7.30 -10.32
C THR A 232 -8.79 6.29 -9.44
N ALA A 233 -10.00 5.86 -9.84
CA ALA A 233 -10.72 4.81 -9.15
C ALA A 233 -10.12 3.45 -9.48
N PHE A 234 -10.06 2.56 -8.48
CA PHE A 234 -9.69 1.17 -8.66
C PHE A 234 -10.65 0.24 -7.92
N SER A 235 -10.86 -0.94 -8.42
CA SER A 235 -11.74 -1.94 -7.80
C SER A 235 -11.15 -3.34 -7.88
N GLY A 236 -11.46 -4.14 -6.85
CA GLY A 236 -11.15 -5.57 -6.83
C GLY A 236 -9.66 -5.89 -6.75
N LEU A 237 -8.83 -4.98 -6.16
CA LEU A 237 -7.42 -5.27 -5.92
C LEU A 237 -7.29 -6.43 -4.93
N SER A 238 -6.67 -7.52 -5.38
CA SER A 238 -6.43 -8.72 -4.60
C SER A 238 -5.05 -9.30 -4.91
N GLY A 239 -4.47 -10.05 -3.96
CA GLY A 239 -3.18 -10.71 -4.12
C GLY A 239 -2.32 -10.58 -2.87
N ARG A 240 -1.06 -11.01 -2.97
CA ARG A 240 -0.11 -10.96 -1.86
C ARG A 240 1.05 -10.02 -2.16
N VAL A 241 1.38 -9.19 -1.19
CA VAL A 241 2.58 -8.36 -1.17
C VAL A 241 3.49 -8.87 -0.07
N LEU A 242 4.75 -9.09 -0.39
CA LEU A 242 5.83 -9.43 0.53
C LEU A 242 6.78 -8.24 0.57
N ALA A 243 7.37 -7.94 1.71
CA ALA A 243 8.39 -6.92 1.83
C ALA A 243 9.46 -7.34 2.84
N SER A 244 10.72 -7.07 2.56
CA SER A 244 11.81 -7.16 3.52
C SER A 244 12.73 -5.95 3.41
N LEU A 245 13.32 -5.60 4.53
CA LEU A 245 14.32 -4.56 4.63
C LEU A 245 15.66 -5.21 5.01
N GLU A 246 16.64 -5.06 4.14
CA GLU A 246 18.00 -5.60 4.30
C GLU A 246 19.00 -4.49 3.96
N ASP A 247 19.83 -4.06 4.92
CA ASP A 247 20.88 -3.06 4.73
C ASP A 247 20.43 -1.83 3.90
N ASP A 248 19.34 -1.16 4.30
CA ASP A 248 18.71 -0.01 3.64
C ASP A 248 18.15 -0.29 2.23
N ARG A 249 18.04 -1.56 1.86
CA ARG A 249 17.38 -1.97 0.62
C ARG A 249 16.00 -2.54 0.91
N LEU A 250 15.02 -2.04 0.19
CA LEU A 250 13.67 -2.60 0.15
C LEU A 250 13.64 -3.69 -0.93
N ILE A 251 13.23 -4.88 -0.53
CA ILE A 251 12.88 -5.98 -1.43
C ILE A 251 11.38 -6.17 -1.30
N ALA A 252 10.64 -6.01 -2.39
CA ALA A 252 9.19 -6.21 -2.39
C ALA A 252 8.80 -7.25 -3.45
N GLY A 253 8.01 -8.24 -3.04
CA GLY A 253 7.49 -9.29 -3.91
C GLY A 253 5.99 -9.14 -4.10
N PHE A 254 5.54 -9.16 -5.36
CA PHE A 254 4.13 -9.07 -5.73
C PHE A 254 3.70 -10.43 -6.30
N ARG A 255 2.76 -11.09 -5.65
CA ARG A 255 2.32 -12.43 -6.02
C ARG A 255 0.84 -12.43 -6.38
N ASP A 256 0.56 -12.80 -7.61
CA ASP A 256 -0.81 -12.91 -8.16
C ASP A 256 -1.68 -11.66 -7.90
N LEU A 257 -1.06 -10.46 -8.03
CA LEU A 257 -1.84 -9.25 -7.92
C LEU A 257 -2.83 -9.17 -9.08
N THR A 258 -4.08 -8.97 -8.74
CA THR A 258 -5.18 -8.77 -9.68
C THR A 258 -5.93 -7.50 -9.33
N VAL A 259 -6.32 -6.72 -10.35
CA VAL A 259 -7.24 -5.59 -10.20
C VAL A 259 -8.33 -5.76 -11.24
N GLU A 260 -9.59 -5.71 -10.80
CA GLU A 260 -10.73 -5.85 -11.71
C GLU A 260 -10.78 -4.68 -12.70
N GLN A 261 -10.63 -3.46 -12.18
CA GLN A 261 -10.64 -2.25 -12.99
C GLN A 261 -9.81 -1.14 -12.34
N VAL A 262 -9.11 -0.37 -13.17
CA VAL A 262 -8.52 0.93 -12.85
C VAL A 262 -9.09 1.94 -13.84
N ASN A 263 -9.65 3.04 -13.34
CA ASN A 263 -10.32 4.03 -14.19
C ASN A 263 -9.79 5.45 -13.93
N PRO A 264 -8.77 5.89 -14.67
CA PRO A 264 -8.33 7.28 -14.69
C PRO A 264 -9.22 8.20 -15.53
N GLY A 265 -10.21 7.67 -16.22
CA GLY A 265 -11.10 8.32 -17.18
C GLY A 265 -11.48 7.36 -18.32
N ILE A 266 -10.56 6.50 -18.73
CA ILE A 266 -10.78 5.38 -19.64
C ILE A 266 -10.42 4.09 -18.89
N PRO A 267 -11.36 3.14 -18.74
CA PRO A 267 -11.13 1.97 -17.89
C PRO A 267 -10.11 1.00 -18.48
N VAL A 268 -9.19 0.56 -17.62
CA VAL A 268 -8.29 -0.57 -17.83
C VAL A 268 -8.78 -1.72 -16.96
N ASN A 269 -9.03 -2.88 -17.54
CA ASN A 269 -9.69 -4.00 -16.87
C ASN A 269 -8.80 -5.24 -16.74
N ALA A 270 -9.18 -6.15 -15.86
CA ALA A 270 -8.58 -7.47 -15.71
C ALA A 270 -7.04 -7.43 -15.61
N ILE A 271 -6.52 -6.48 -14.84
CA ILE A 271 -5.08 -6.29 -14.63
C ILE A 271 -4.56 -7.46 -13.82
N ARG A 272 -3.41 -8.01 -14.22
CA ARG A 272 -2.67 -9.04 -13.49
C ARG A 272 -1.20 -8.69 -13.48
N PHE A 273 -0.60 -8.81 -12.31
CA PHE A 273 0.81 -8.52 -12.12
C PHE A 273 1.45 -9.53 -11.17
N THR A 274 2.63 -10.01 -11.54
CA THR A 274 3.54 -10.79 -10.69
C THR A 274 4.96 -10.33 -10.99
N GLY A 275 5.73 -10.05 -9.94
CA GLY A 275 7.09 -9.54 -10.08
C GLY A 275 7.74 -9.25 -8.74
N ASP A 276 8.98 -8.80 -8.81
CA ASP A 276 9.79 -8.44 -7.65
C ASP A 276 10.44 -7.07 -7.87
N TYR A 277 10.50 -6.28 -6.81
CA TYR A 277 11.18 -4.99 -6.80
C TYR A 277 12.35 -5.06 -5.83
N THR A 278 13.47 -4.46 -6.19
CA THR A 278 14.63 -4.30 -5.30
C THR A 278 15.23 -2.92 -5.53
N GLY A 279 15.35 -2.13 -4.46
CA GLY A 279 15.93 -0.79 -4.55
C GLY A 279 16.22 -0.17 -3.18
N PRO A 280 16.90 0.99 -3.14
CA PRO A 280 17.16 1.71 -1.91
C PRO A 280 15.85 2.28 -1.32
N VAL A 281 15.74 2.30 0.02
CA VAL A 281 14.58 2.90 0.71
C VAL A 281 14.51 4.40 0.49
N ALA A 282 15.67 5.07 0.42
CA ALA A 282 15.75 6.53 0.29
C ALA A 282 15.24 7.05 -1.06
N ASN A 283 15.44 6.28 -2.15
CA ASN A 283 14.93 6.61 -3.48
C ASN A 283 14.48 5.34 -4.21
N THR A 284 13.19 5.05 -4.14
CA THR A 284 12.62 3.85 -4.77
C THR A 284 12.66 3.86 -6.30
N LEU A 285 12.90 5.01 -6.94
CA LEU A 285 13.08 5.08 -8.40
C LEU A 285 14.46 4.56 -8.85
N GLU A 286 15.48 4.56 -7.97
CA GLU A 286 16.79 3.94 -8.25
C GLU A 286 16.77 2.40 -8.19
N GLY A 287 15.59 1.81 -8.10
CA GLY A 287 15.40 0.38 -8.00
C GLY A 287 15.20 -0.32 -9.33
N GLN A 288 15.17 -1.64 -9.24
CA GLN A 288 14.90 -2.54 -10.36
C GLN A 288 13.57 -3.26 -10.14
N LEU A 289 12.79 -3.37 -11.21
CA LEU A 289 11.54 -4.14 -11.25
C LEU A 289 11.75 -5.38 -12.14
N GLU A 290 11.69 -6.56 -11.54
CA GLU A 290 11.63 -7.82 -12.27
C GLU A 290 10.16 -8.17 -12.53
N VAL A 291 9.75 -8.13 -13.78
CA VAL A 291 8.41 -8.50 -14.22
C VAL A 291 8.41 -9.96 -14.65
N GLN A 292 7.61 -10.78 -14.01
CA GLN A 292 7.35 -12.18 -14.39
C GLN A 292 6.08 -12.28 -15.24
N GLN A 293 5.06 -11.52 -14.87
CA GLN A 293 3.81 -11.39 -15.63
C GLN A 293 3.20 -10.01 -15.41
N ALA A 294 2.86 -9.32 -16.51
CA ALA A 294 2.06 -8.11 -16.47
C ALA A 294 1.14 -8.06 -17.69
N ARG A 295 -0.15 -7.99 -17.48
CA ARG A 295 -1.16 -7.91 -18.54
C ARG A 295 -2.41 -7.20 -18.06
N ALA A 296 -3.11 -6.54 -18.99
CA ALA A 296 -4.39 -5.90 -18.77
C ALA A 296 -5.23 -5.93 -20.05
N GLN A 297 -6.53 -5.68 -19.92
CA GLN A 297 -7.44 -5.44 -21.04
C GLN A 297 -7.69 -3.94 -21.16
N PHE A 298 -7.66 -3.43 -22.38
CA PHE A 298 -7.89 -2.03 -22.68
C PHE A 298 -8.54 -1.89 -24.07
N LEU A 299 -9.67 -1.19 -24.16
CA LEU A 299 -10.40 -0.94 -25.40
C LEU A 299 -10.55 -2.19 -26.28
N GLU A 300 -11.03 -3.30 -25.69
CA GLU A 300 -11.21 -4.64 -26.29
C GLU A 300 -9.91 -5.34 -26.69
N GLY A 301 -8.77 -4.68 -26.65
CA GLY A 301 -7.45 -5.25 -26.85
C GLY A 301 -6.72 -5.56 -25.54
N ALA A 302 -5.41 -5.78 -25.63
CA ALA A 302 -4.56 -6.16 -24.51
C ALA A 302 -3.34 -5.24 -24.38
N LEU A 303 -2.96 -5.01 -23.11
CA LEU A 303 -1.68 -4.41 -22.74
C LEU A 303 -0.83 -5.49 -22.06
N ARG A 304 0.46 -5.52 -22.36
CA ARG A 304 1.40 -6.48 -21.80
C ARG A 304 2.77 -5.83 -21.58
N ILE A 305 3.41 -6.15 -20.46
CA ILE A 305 4.83 -5.90 -20.25
C ILE A 305 5.53 -7.24 -20.38
N PRO A 306 6.50 -7.41 -21.28
CA PRO A 306 7.28 -8.64 -21.40
C PRO A 306 7.98 -8.99 -20.08
N PRO A 307 8.14 -10.29 -19.77
CA PRO A 307 9.00 -10.68 -18.65
C PRO A 307 10.43 -10.16 -18.82
N GLY A 308 11.00 -9.64 -17.73
CA GLY A 308 12.35 -9.05 -17.76
C GLY A 308 12.65 -8.23 -16.53
N VAL A 309 13.88 -7.74 -16.45
CA VAL A 309 14.35 -6.82 -15.40
C VAL A 309 14.43 -5.43 -16.00
N TYR A 310 13.82 -4.46 -15.32
CA TYR A 310 13.71 -3.08 -15.76
C TYR A 310 14.24 -2.16 -14.67
N ASP A 311 15.20 -1.29 -15.04
CA ASP A 311 15.61 -0.19 -14.17
C ASP A 311 14.54 0.90 -14.21
N LEU A 312 14.10 1.38 -13.05
CA LEU A 312 13.08 2.41 -12.96
C LEU A 312 13.63 3.79 -13.24
N GLU A 313 14.87 4.09 -12.82
CA GLU A 313 15.56 5.34 -13.09
C GLU A 313 16.41 5.25 -14.35
N GLY A 314 16.24 6.22 -15.26
CA GLY A 314 17.22 6.56 -16.28
C GLY A 314 17.49 5.53 -17.36
N SER A 315 16.69 4.50 -17.52
CA SER A 315 16.87 3.60 -18.65
C SER A 315 16.50 4.33 -19.95
N SER A 316 17.47 4.45 -20.84
CA SER A 316 17.35 5.04 -22.18
C SER A 316 16.26 4.40 -23.08
N GLY A 317 15.39 3.55 -22.52
CA GLY A 317 14.35 2.83 -23.23
C GLY A 317 13.01 2.67 -22.51
N GLY A 318 12.90 3.05 -21.22
CA GLY A 318 11.67 2.86 -20.43
C GLY A 318 11.19 1.39 -20.32
N ILE A 319 10.12 1.16 -19.56
CA ILE A 319 9.44 -0.15 -19.50
C ILE A 319 8.57 -0.30 -20.75
N PRO A 320 8.81 -1.30 -21.61
CA PRO A 320 8.06 -1.47 -22.84
C PRO A 320 6.66 -2.03 -22.57
N VAL A 321 5.63 -1.26 -22.85
CA VAL A 321 4.26 -1.74 -22.89
C VAL A 321 3.92 -2.13 -24.31
N GLU A 322 3.70 -3.41 -24.54
CA GLU A 322 3.17 -3.95 -25.79
C GLU A 322 1.65 -3.76 -25.80
N VAL A 323 1.19 -3.19 -26.89
CA VAL A 323 -0.23 -2.91 -27.18
C VAL A 323 -0.66 -3.85 -28.28
N GLN A 324 -1.75 -4.60 -28.07
CA GLN A 324 -2.26 -5.59 -29.02
C GLN A 324 -3.75 -5.41 -29.25
N ASP A 325 -4.14 -5.32 -30.51
CA ASP A 325 -5.52 -5.36 -31.00
C ASP A 325 -6.47 -4.33 -30.35
N ILE A 326 -5.98 -3.13 -30.02
CA ILE A 326 -6.85 -2.08 -29.48
C ILE A 326 -7.84 -1.62 -30.53
N SER A 327 -9.14 -1.66 -30.18
CA SER A 327 -10.22 -1.22 -31.07
C SER A 327 -10.23 0.29 -31.21
N LEU A 328 -10.05 0.77 -32.45
CA LEU A 328 -10.20 2.18 -32.77
C LEU A 328 -11.65 2.65 -32.62
N ASP A 329 -12.61 1.78 -32.84
CA ASP A 329 -14.04 2.04 -32.64
C ASP A 329 -14.33 2.39 -31.18
N ARG A 330 -13.86 1.57 -30.25
CA ARG A 330 -13.95 1.82 -28.82
C ARG A 330 -13.22 3.06 -28.36
N LEU A 331 -12.07 3.34 -28.95
CA LEU A 331 -11.34 4.58 -28.66
C LEU A 331 -12.16 5.81 -29.05
N MET A 332 -12.80 5.79 -30.23
CA MET A 332 -13.65 6.89 -30.71
C MET A 332 -14.93 7.05 -29.88
N GLU A 333 -15.50 5.97 -29.36
CA GLU A 333 -16.67 6.02 -28.47
C GLU A 333 -16.38 6.72 -27.11
N VAL A 334 -15.18 6.51 -26.56
CA VAL A 334 -14.80 7.13 -25.28
C VAL A 334 -14.20 8.52 -25.44
N TYR A 335 -13.72 8.89 -26.64
CA TYR A 335 -13.19 10.22 -26.89
C TYR A 335 -14.32 11.25 -27.04
N PRO A 336 -14.28 12.40 -26.32
CA PRO A 336 -15.42 13.30 -26.23
C PRO A 336 -15.60 14.19 -27.47
N ALA A 337 -15.51 13.63 -28.66
CA ALA A 337 -15.68 14.34 -29.91
C ALA A 337 -16.88 13.80 -30.70
N GLU A 338 -18.00 14.54 -30.71
CA GLU A 338 -19.20 14.16 -31.42
C GLU A 338 -18.96 13.96 -32.93
N GLY A 339 -19.46 12.85 -33.46
CA GLY A 339 -19.39 12.50 -34.87
C GLY A 339 -18.04 11.96 -35.36
N LEU A 340 -17.08 11.71 -34.45
CA LEU A 340 -15.86 11.01 -34.77
C LEU A 340 -16.14 9.51 -34.76
N GLU A 341 -15.90 8.85 -35.89
CA GLU A 341 -16.04 7.39 -36.04
C GLU A 341 -14.75 6.80 -36.58
N GLY A 342 -14.36 5.65 -36.05
CA GLY A 342 -13.18 4.92 -36.51
C GLY A 342 -13.38 3.43 -36.40
N SER A 343 -12.77 2.66 -37.28
CA SER A 343 -12.74 1.20 -37.15
C SER A 343 -11.36 0.68 -37.53
N GLY A 344 -11.01 -0.50 -37.03
CA GLY A 344 -9.70 -1.13 -37.20
C GLY A 344 -9.04 -1.43 -35.86
N LEU A 345 -7.99 -2.23 -35.88
CA LEU A 345 -7.22 -2.65 -34.73
C LEU A 345 -5.85 -1.98 -34.73
N LEU A 346 -5.41 -1.52 -33.57
CA LEU A 346 -4.11 -0.87 -33.37
C LEU A 346 -3.21 -1.74 -32.51
N SER A 347 -1.98 -1.95 -32.95
CA SER A 347 -0.94 -2.65 -32.19
C SER A 347 0.37 -1.90 -32.22
N GLY A 348 1.24 -2.14 -31.23
CA GLY A 348 2.54 -1.51 -31.17
C GLY A 348 3.23 -1.61 -29.82
N ARG A 349 4.10 -0.64 -29.52
CA ARG A 349 4.89 -0.57 -28.30
C ARG A 349 4.99 0.86 -27.79
N ILE A 350 4.75 1.03 -26.52
CA ILE A 350 4.84 2.31 -25.79
C ILE A 350 5.83 2.15 -24.65
N PRO A 351 7.04 2.74 -24.74
CA PRO A 351 8.00 2.71 -23.64
C PRO A 351 7.58 3.72 -22.56
N ILE A 352 7.37 3.27 -21.33
CA ILE A 352 7.02 4.11 -20.20
C ILE A 352 8.26 4.33 -19.34
N GLY A 353 8.65 5.60 -19.19
CA GLY A 353 9.70 6.04 -18.27
C GLY A 353 9.08 6.65 -17.01
N PHE A 354 9.84 6.61 -15.92
CA PHE A 354 9.50 7.25 -14.66
C PHE A 354 10.57 8.30 -14.32
N SER A 355 10.12 9.42 -13.79
CA SER A 355 10.98 10.48 -13.26
C SER A 355 10.41 10.97 -11.94
N GLY A 356 11.17 11.77 -11.19
CA GLY A 356 10.67 12.39 -9.95
C GLY A 356 9.41 13.24 -10.15
N ASP A 357 9.19 13.76 -11.38
CA ASP A 357 8.08 14.63 -11.73
C ASP A 357 6.89 13.88 -12.36
N GLY A 358 7.03 12.59 -12.73
CA GLY A 358 5.92 11.80 -13.25
C GLY A 358 6.28 10.71 -14.24
N ILE A 359 5.29 10.36 -15.06
CA ILE A 359 5.41 9.35 -16.12
C ILE A 359 5.69 10.06 -17.45
N GLN A 360 6.57 9.49 -18.26
CA GLN A 360 6.89 9.96 -19.59
C GLN A 360 6.85 8.82 -20.62
N VAL A 361 6.56 9.16 -21.86
CA VAL A 361 6.68 8.27 -23.03
C VAL A 361 7.51 8.97 -24.08
N ALA A 362 8.55 8.31 -24.56
CA ALA A 362 9.37 8.81 -25.63
C ALA A 362 9.35 7.84 -26.82
N GLN A 363 8.96 8.33 -27.99
CA GLN A 363 8.94 7.54 -29.23
C GLN A 363 8.09 6.25 -29.16
N GLY A 364 6.96 6.29 -28.45
CA GLY A 364 5.94 5.23 -28.50
C GLY A 364 5.44 5.07 -29.96
N ARG A 365 5.09 3.87 -30.37
CA ARG A 365 4.62 3.59 -31.73
C ARG A 365 3.39 2.71 -31.69
N LEU A 366 2.35 3.15 -32.40
CA LEU A 366 1.17 2.35 -32.70
C LEU A 366 0.93 2.36 -34.20
N SER A 367 0.47 1.24 -34.74
CA SER A 367 0.07 1.12 -36.14
C SER A 367 -1.19 0.28 -36.29
N ALA A 368 -1.98 0.60 -37.28
CA ALA A 368 -3.11 -0.23 -37.64
C ALA A 368 -2.67 -1.53 -38.26
N GLU A 369 -3.38 -2.59 -37.91
CA GLU A 369 -3.20 -3.90 -38.54
C GLU A 369 -3.89 -3.98 -39.91
N ALA A 370 -3.38 -4.86 -40.76
CA ALA A 370 -4.01 -5.13 -42.05
C ALA A 370 -5.38 -5.77 -41.86
N PRO A 371 -6.38 -5.40 -42.66
CA PRO A 371 -6.32 -4.60 -43.89
C PRO A 371 -6.46 -3.07 -43.69
N GLY A 372 -6.33 -2.54 -42.48
CA GLY A 372 -6.63 -1.17 -42.12
C GLY A 372 -8.07 -0.99 -41.63
N GLY A 373 -8.65 0.17 -41.91
CA GLY A 373 -9.98 0.47 -41.40
C GLY A 373 -10.61 1.69 -42.05
N ARG A 374 -11.56 2.29 -41.31
CA ARG A 374 -12.27 3.48 -41.75
C ARG A 374 -12.16 4.58 -40.71
N LEU A 375 -12.03 5.80 -41.17
CA LEU A 375 -12.14 7.00 -40.36
C LEU A 375 -13.24 7.89 -40.94
N ARG A 376 -14.05 8.46 -40.06
CA ARG A 376 -15.03 9.47 -40.40
C ARG A 376 -14.88 10.66 -39.43
N LEU A 377 -14.66 11.81 -40.00
CA LEU A 377 -14.50 13.04 -39.26
C LEU A 377 -15.59 14.04 -39.70
N PRO A 378 -16.29 14.72 -38.76
CA PRO A 378 -17.31 15.70 -39.10
C PRO A 378 -16.73 16.87 -39.87
N ALA A 379 -17.37 17.23 -40.99
CA ALA A 379 -16.90 18.31 -41.86
C ALA A 379 -16.76 19.65 -41.14
N GLU A 380 -17.68 19.98 -40.23
CA GLU A 380 -17.67 21.22 -39.45
C GLU A 380 -16.42 21.34 -38.55
N LYS A 381 -16.01 20.27 -37.92
CA LYS A 381 -14.80 20.25 -37.08
C LYS A 381 -13.52 20.36 -37.92
N LEU A 382 -13.48 19.66 -39.05
CA LEU A 382 -12.35 19.72 -39.98
C LEU A 382 -12.19 21.12 -40.57
N GLN A 383 -13.26 21.79 -40.97
CA GLN A 383 -13.18 23.17 -41.46
C GLN A 383 -12.72 24.16 -40.41
N ALA A 384 -13.14 23.97 -39.15
CA ALA A 384 -12.67 24.79 -38.03
C ALA A 384 -11.19 24.60 -37.71
N MET A 385 -10.64 23.39 -37.88
CA MET A 385 -9.24 23.05 -37.62
C MET A 385 -8.30 23.44 -38.75
N LEU A 386 -8.74 23.28 -40.01
CA LEU A 386 -7.86 23.37 -41.20
C LEU A 386 -7.94 24.70 -41.94
N GLY A 387 -8.91 25.57 -41.62
CA GLY A 387 -9.13 26.83 -42.32
C GLY A 387 -9.70 26.64 -43.74
N GLY A 388 -10.37 27.66 -44.28
CA GLY A 388 -11.09 27.57 -45.57
C GLY A 388 -10.24 27.94 -46.79
N ASN A 389 -9.50 26.98 -47.38
CA ASN A 389 -8.97 27.14 -48.72
C ASN A 389 -9.30 25.91 -49.59
N GLN A 390 -9.30 26.08 -50.91
CA GLN A 390 -9.68 25.03 -51.90
C GLN A 390 -8.88 23.70 -51.74
N ALA A 391 -7.64 23.71 -51.25
CA ALA A 391 -6.85 22.51 -51.02
C ALA A 391 -7.37 21.77 -49.78
N MET A 392 -7.82 22.48 -48.77
CA MET A 392 -8.36 21.91 -47.54
C MET A 392 -9.77 21.34 -47.72
N ASP A 393 -10.59 21.89 -48.63
CA ASP A 393 -11.90 21.32 -48.94
C ASP A 393 -11.80 19.90 -49.49
N VAL A 394 -10.76 19.58 -50.24
CA VAL A 394 -10.49 18.22 -50.72
C VAL A 394 -10.11 17.28 -49.55
N VAL A 395 -9.37 17.75 -48.58
CA VAL A 395 -8.99 16.97 -47.37
C VAL A 395 -10.23 16.73 -46.51
N VAL A 396 -11.03 17.75 -46.32
CA VAL A 396 -12.31 17.62 -45.56
C VAL A 396 -13.23 16.59 -46.22
N GLN A 397 -13.42 16.66 -47.57
CA GLN A 397 -14.22 15.68 -48.29
C GLN A 397 -13.61 14.28 -48.26
N ALA A 398 -12.29 14.15 -48.29
CA ALA A 398 -11.64 12.85 -48.16
C ALA A 398 -11.90 12.21 -46.82
N LEU A 399 -11.85 12.98 -45.74
CA LEU A 399 -11.99 12.50 -44.36
C LEU A 399 -13.43 12.23 -43.93
N GLN A 400 -14.44 12.56 -44.74
CA GLN A 400 -15.83 12.23 -44.44
C GLN A 400 -16.14 10.72 -44.55
N ASN A 401 -15.38 9.97 -45.36
CA ASN A 401 -15.52 8.53 -45.54
C ASN A 401 -14.16 7.94 -45.96
N PHE A 402 -13.16 8.04 -45.07
CA PHE A 402 -11.79 7.69 -45.39
C PHE A 402 -11.48 6.23 -45.06
N HIS A 403 -11.20 5.44 -46.08
CA HIS A 403 -10.75 4.06 -45.94
C HIS A 403 -9.23 4.05 -45.93
N TYR A 404 -8.65 3.86 -44.77
CA TYR A 404 -7.20 3.82 -44.65
C TYR A 404 -6.64 2.40 -44.73
N SER A 405 -5.48 2.24 -45.36
CA SER A 405 -4.70 1.00 -45.41
C SER A 405 -3.45 1.12 -44.52
N VAL A 406 -3.02 2.33 -44.20
CA VAL A 406 -1.91 2.63 -43.27
C VAL A 406 -2.43 3.68 -42.27
N LEU A 407 -2.27 3.40 -41.01
CA LEU A 407 -2.35 4.37 -39.93
C LEU A 407 -1.17 4.05 -39.01
N ALA A 408 -0.21 4.95 -38.92
CA ALA A 408 0.94 4.82 -38.04
C ALA A 408 1.05 6.07 -37.16
N SER A 409 1.35 5.90 -35.89
CA SER A 409 1.54 6.99 -34.96
C SER A 409 2.85 6.88 -34.21
N THR A 410 3.51 8.03 -34.00
CA THR A 410 4.52 8.20 -32.97
C THR A 410 3.88 8.95 -31.81
N ILE A 411 4.17 8.50 -30.58
CA ILE A 411 3.56 8.99 -29.37
C ILE A 411 4.64 9.48 -28.42
N ASP A 412 4.55 10.73 -28.04
CA ASP A 412 5.37 11.32 -27.00
C ASP A 412 4.45 11.89 -25.90
N TYR A 413 4.80 11.67 -24.64
CA TYR A 413 4.07 12.16 -23.48
C TYR A 413 5.06 12.71 -22.47
N ASP A 414 4.88 13.95 -22.06
CA ASP A 414 5.78 14.62 -21.14
C ASP A 414 5.29 14.57 -19.68
N GLU A 415 6.18 14.90 -18.76
CA GLU A 415 5.92 14.94 -17.32
C GLU A 415 4.79 15.91 -16.91
N LYS A 416 4.49 16.91 -17.75
CA LYS A 416 3.40 17.88 -17.54
C LYS A 416 2.04 17.35 -17.98
N GLY A 417 2.02 16.18 -18.62
CA GLY A 417 0.79 15.55 -19.08
C GLY A 417 0.42 15.91 -20.53
N LYS A 418 1.30 16.54 -21.27
CA LYS A 418 1.08 16.85 -22.69
C LYS A 418 1.39 15.63 -23.54
N LEU A 419 0.39 15.17 -24.28
CA LEU A 419 0.51 14.15 -25.31
C LEU A 419 0.77 14.81 -26.66
N THR A 420 1.75 14.33 -27.40
CA THR A 420 1.97 14.67 -28.81
C THR A 420 1.85 13.40 -29.65
N LEU A 421 1.00 13.44 -30.66
CA LEU A 421 0.78 12.36 -31.63
C LEU A 421 1.14 12.81 -33.02
N ASP A 422 2.17 12.21 -33.61
CA ASP A 422 2.47 12.34 -35.02
C ASP A 422 1.82 11.18 -35.78
N LEU A 423 0.81 11.48 -36.58
CA LEU A 423 0.00 10.50 -37.31
C LEU A 423 0.35 10.54 -38.80
N ARG A 424 0.63 9.38 -39.37
CA ARG A 424 0.66 9.16 -40.81
C ARG A 424 -0.47 8.24 -41.23
N ILE A 425 -1.36 8.73 -42.08
CA ILE A 425 -2.54 8.02 -42.54
C ILE A 425 -2.52 7.96 -44.07
N GLU A 426 -2.57 6.75 -44.65
CA GLU A 426 -2.65 6.55 -46.08
C GLU A 426 -3.92 5.77 -46.43
N GLY A 427 -4.64 6.24 -47.42
CA GLY A 427 -5.91 5.62 -47.79
C GLY A 427 -6.60 6.35 -48.94
N LYS A 428 -7.91 6.18 -49.03
CA LYS A 428 -8.74 6.80 -50.07
C LYS A 428 -10.17 6.98 -49.58
N ASN A 429 -10.86 7.95 -50.12
CA ASN A 429 -12.31 8.00 -50.07
C ASN A 429 -12.86 7.45 -51.39
N PRO A 430 -13.61 6.32 -51.39
CA PRO A 430 -14.14 5.71 -52.63
C PRO A 430 -15.09 6.63 -53.40
N GLU A 431 -15.72 7.59 -52.75
CA GLU A 431 -16.68 8.51 -53.31
C GLU A 431 -16.06 9.76 -53.90
N LEU A 432 -14.78 10.02 -53.62
CA LEU A 432 -14.07 11.22 -54.07
C LEU A 432 -13.16 10.92 -55.25
N ARG A 433 -13.38 11.60 -56.38
CA ARG A 433 -12.51 11.55 -57.57
C ARG A 433 -12.06 10.16 -58.02
N GLY A 434 -12.99 9.17 -57.94
CA GLY A 434 -12.66 7.79 -58.35
C GLY A 434 -11.72 7.04 -57.40
N GLY A 435 -11.65 7.45 -56.13
CA GLY A 435 -10.87 6.77 -55.10
C GLY A 435 -9.36 7.06 -55.20
N GLN A 436 -8.96 8.28 -55.56
CA GLN A 436 -7.54 8.65 -55.57
C GLN A 436 -6.91 8.46 -54.15
N PRO A 437 -5.68 7.88 -54.10
CA PRO A 437 -4.99 7.74 -52.82
C PRO A 437 -4.58 9.11 -52.24
N VAL A 438 -4.73 9.23 -50.96
CA VAL A 438 -4.37 10.44 -50.16
C VAL A 438 -3.45 10.01 -49.02
N VAL A 439 -2.39 10.79 -48.80
CA VAL A 439 -1.49 10.66 -47.66
C VAL A 439 -1.67 11.90 -46.79
N LEU A 440 -1.95 11.67 -45.53
CA LEU A 440 -2.11 12.72 -44.52
C LEU A 440 -1.03 12.54 -43.43
N ASN A 441 -0.38 13.64 -43.09
CA ASN A 441 0.47 13.73 -41.88
C ASN A 441 -0.19 14.76 -40.98
N VAL A 442 -0.53 14.33 -39.76
CA VAL A 442 -1.25 15.13 -38.77
C VAL A 442 -0.46 15.12 -37.49
N ASN A 443 -0.19 16.28 -36.93
CA ASN A 443 0.31 16.43 -35.57
C ASN A 443 -0.84 16.86 -34.66
N LEU A 444 -1.05 16.11 -33.58
CA LEU A 444 -2.06 16.40 -32.56
C LEU A 444 -1.37 16.62 -31.22
N GLU A 445 -1.80 17.62 -30.49
CA GLU A 445 -1.37 17.89 -29.13
C GLU A 445 -2.60 17.87 -28.23
N GLU A 446 -2.52 17.18 -27.08
CA GLU A 446 -3.61 17.04 -26.13
C GLU A 446 -3.09 17.12 -24.69
N ASP A 447 -3.85 17.78 -23.83
CA ASP A 447 -3.63 17.77 -22.37
C ASP A 447 -4.39 16.60 -21.77
N ILE A 448 -3.70 15.50 -21.49
CA ILE A 448 -4.32 14.26 -21.00
C ILE A 448 -4.94 14.44 -19.62
N PRO A 449 -4.34 15.09 -18.62
CA PRO A 449 -4.98 15.39 -17.35
C PRO A 449 -6.31 16.15 -17.49
N ALA A 450 -6.36 17.15 -18.34
CA ALA A 450 -7.58 17.91 -18.63
C ALA A 450 -8.65 17.04 -19.33
N LEU A 451 -8.23 16.24 -20.31
CA LEU A 451 -9.10 15.30 -21.03
C LEU A 451 -9.70 14.27 -20.07
N LEU A 452 -8.90 13.59 -19.26
CA LEU A 452 -9.37 12.59 -18.28
C LEU A 452 -10.29 13.21 -17.23
N THR A 453 -10.00 14.43 -16.78
CA THR A 453 -10.90 15.17 -15.88
C THR A 453 -12.26 15.42 -16.52
N SER A 454 -12.29 15.82 -17.80
CA SER A 454 -13.52 16.02 -18.57
C SER A 454 -14.34 14.73 -18.69
N LEU A 455 -13.67 13.60 -19.00
CA LEU A 455 -14.31 12.28 -19.09
C LEU A 455 -14.90 11.82 -17.75
N GLN A 456 -14.18 12.02 -16.65
CA GLN A 456 -14.66 11.70 -15.31
C GLN A 456 -15.89 12.54 -14.92
N LEU A 457 -15.90 13.82 -15.25
CA LEU A 457 -17.04 14.71 -15.00
C LEU A 457 -18.26 14.28 -15.81
N SER A 458 -18.09 13.97 -17.11
CA SER A 458 -19.15 13.48 -17.98
C SER A 458 -19.75 12.15 -17.46
N GLY A 459 -18.90 11.22 -17.02
CA GLY A 459 -19.32 9.94 -16.42
C GLY A 459 -20.13 10.14 -15.14
N ARG A 460 -19.70 11.01 -14.24
CA ARG A 460 -20.43 11.34 -12.99
C ARG A 460 -21.77 12.02 -13.23
N VAL A 461 -21.84 12.90 -14.21
CA VAL A 461 -23.11 13.54 -14.61
C VAL A 461 -24.09 12.49 -15.13
N ASN A 462 -23.64 11.57 -15.99
CA ASN A 462 -24.48 10.50 -16.51
C ASN A 462 -24.95 9.53 -15.41
N GLU A 463 -24.10 9.16 -14.44
CA GLU A 463 -24.50 8.35 -13.29
C GLU A 463 -25.49 9.07 -12.38
N ALA A 464 -25.27 10.35 -12.08
CA ALA A 464 -26.17 11.16 -11.26
C ALA A 464 -27.54 11.31 -11.93
N VAL A 465 -27.55 11.56 -13.24
CA VAL A 465 -28.79 11.63 -14.03
C VAL A 465 -29.50 10.27 -14.03
N THR A 466 -28.80 9.19 -14.29
CA THR A 466 -29.36 7.82 -14.29
C THR A 466 -29.94 7.44 -12.92
N LYS A 467 -29.22 7.74 -11.82
CA LYS A 467 -29.73 7.55 -10.45
C LYS A 467 -30.99 8.40 -10.18
N ARG A 468 -30.99 9.65 -10.62
CA ARG A 468 -32.14 10.56 -10.45
C ARG A 468 -33.36 10.10 -11.24
N VAL A 469 -33.15 9.69 -12.48
CA VAL A 469 -34.24 9.14 -13.35
C VAL A 469 -34.77 7.84 -12.75
N ARG A 470 -33.90 6.91 -12.33
CA ARG A 470 -34.33 5.66 -11.70
C ARG A 470 -35.10 5.90 -10.39
N LYS A 471 -34.68 6.88 -9.59
CA LYS A 471 -35.40 7.28 -8.38
C LYS A 471 -36.76 7.89 -8.69
N LEU A 472 -36.88 8.76 -9.70
CA LEU A 472 -38.16 9.35 -10.15
C LEU A 472 -39.10 8.29 -10.70
N LEU A 473 -38.60 7.29 -11.45
CA LEU A 473 -39.43 6.18 -11.96
C LEU A 473 -39.93 5.29 -10.81
N GLN A 474 -39.13 5.07 -9.78
CA GLN A 474 -39.55 4.34 -8.56
C GLN A 474 -40.60 5.12 -7.75
N GLU A 475 -40.47 6.45 -7.66
CA GLU A 475 -41.42 7.33 -6.98
C GLU A 475 -42.71 7.53 -7.75
N SER A 476 -42.70 7.39 -9.10
CA SER A 476 -43.90 7.50 -9.96
C SER A 476 -44.70 6.21 -10.08
N GLY A 477 -44.24 5.08 -9.51
CA GLY A 477 -45.00 3.82 -9.50
C GLY A 477 -45.11 3.09 -10.85
N GLU A 478 -44.34 3.50 -11.85
CA GLU A 478 -44.21 2.77 -13.12
C GLU A 478 -43.12 1.69 -12.96
N GLU A 479 -43.55 0.45 -12.75
CA GLU A 479 -42.69 -0.74 -12.90
C GLU A 479 -42.16 -0.79 -14.35
N ALA A 480 -40.86 -0.77 -14.50
CA ALA A 480 -40.21 -1.01 -15.78
C ALA A 480 -40.59 -2.41 -16.28
N VAL A 481 -41.34 -2.49 -17.35
CA VAL A 481 -41.55 -3.70 -18.14
C VAL A 481 -40.20 -4.06 -18.80
N PRO A 482 -39.81 -5.34 -18.80
CA PRO A 482 -38.48 -5.83 -19.14
C PRO A 482 -38.02 -5.55 -20.57
#